data_c2541c9c6b1c6d700f587dfc562dd35e
#
_entry.id   c2541c9c6b1c6d700f587dfc562dd35e
#
_cell.length_a   1.000
_cell.length_b   1.000
_cell.length_c   1.000
_cell.angle_alpha   90.00
_cell.angle_beta   90.00
_cell.angle_gamma   90.00
#
_symmetry.space_group_name_H-M   'P 1'
#
loop_
_entity.id
_entity.type
_entity.pdbx_description
1 polymer ?
#
loop_
_entity_poly.entity_id
_entity_poly.type
_entity_poly.pdbx_seq_one_letter_code
_entity_poly.pdbx_strand_id
1 'polypeptide(L)'
;FERYGNRTVASFLRMVGAEMPTNSDMIKWAEQGRLHTKYVNCSSAAAAVANTAVITISDTSIPGLVAGQTSIGLRVGQTVMISDNTPGSTLSNKGVISVAPTPGVNTFQVEYYEAGGQTFGATQTLTVFVYGSEFAKGSLGMQGSLEADDVFFSNKPIIMKDTYQVSGSDMAQIGWVEIQTENGANGYLWYLKSEHETRLRFEDYMETAMIEAVPAGTNSGAEAYLSSATGGAFPHAGSEGVFFAVNNRGNVWGGGNPTTLAGFDSMIQRLDKQGAIEENVIFVNRNFSFDIDDML
;
A
#
# COMPACT_ATOMS: atom_id res chain seq x y z
N PHE A 1 7.71 -35.74 15.01
CA PHE A 1 7.44 -34.31 15.12
C PHE A 1 6.54 -33.91 13.98
N GLU A 2 5.24 -34.01 14.16
CA GLU A 2 4.29 -33.34 13.27
C GLU A 2 4.27 -31.85 13.64
N ARG A 3 4.98 -31.03 12.92
CA ARG A 3 4.69 -29.60 12.88
C ARG A 3 3.39 -29.42 12.08
N TYR A 4 2.49 -28.64 12.63
CA TYR A 4 1.36 -28.10 11.89
C TYR A 4 1.87 -27.52 10.57
N GLY A 5 1.41 -28.07 9.48
CA GLY A 5 1.95 -27.96 8.14
C GLY A 5 2.46 -26.59 7.74
N ASN A 6 3.43 -26.57 6.87
CA ASN A 6 4.09 -25.40 6.29
C ASN A 6 3.07 -24.51 5.52
N ARG A 7 2.25 -23.76 6.26
CA ARG A 7 1.37 -22.73 5.72
C ARG A 7 2.08 -21.39 5.83
N THR A 8 3.08 -21.19 4.98
CA THR A 8 3.90 -19.99 4.96
C THR A 8 3.47 -19.09 3.82
N VAL A 9 3.65 -17.77 3.97
CA VAL A 9 3.41 -16.78 2.92
C VAL A 9 4.36 -17.04 1.74
N ALA A 10 5.61 -17.44 2.02
CA ALA A 10 6.57 -17.80 0.98
C ALA A 10 6.08 -18.97 0.12
N SER A 11 5.52 -20.02 0.72
CA SER A 11 4.95 -21.15 -0.01
C SER A 11 3.77 -20.71 -0.88
N PHE A 12 2.93 -19.81 -0.38
CA PHE A 12 1.82 -19.25 -1.15
C PHE A 12 2.32 -18.42 -2.35
N LEU A 13 3.30 -17.54 -2.14
CA LEU A 13 3.87 -16.71 -3.21
C LEU A 13 4.54 -17.56 -4.30
N ARG A 14 5.23 -18.63 -3.93
CA ARG A 14 5.78 -19.60 -4.89
C ARG A 14 4.69 -20.30 -5.69
N MET A 15 3.62 -20.70 -5.04
CA MET A 15 2.50 -21.36 -5.71
C MET A 15 1.82 -20.44 -6.74
N VAL A 16 1.74 -19.15 -6.46
CA VAL A 16 1.17 -18.12 -7.36
C VAL A 16 2.19 -17.67 -8.43
N GLY A 17 3.45 -18.08 -8.32
CA GLY A 17 4.50 -17.68 -9.27
C GLY A 17 4.97 -16.21 -9.09
N ALA A 18 4.75 -15.63 -7.92
CA ALA A 18 5.12 -14.25 -7.60
C ALA A 18 6.56 -14.11 -7.06
N GLU A 19 7.42 -15.07 -7.33
CA GLU A 19 8.83 -15.07 -6.92
C GLU A 19 9.73 -14.67 -8.10
N MET A 20 10.53 -13.62 -7.93
CA MET A 20 11.53 -13.19 -8.89
C MET A 20 12.91 -13.12 -8.24
N PRO A 21 13.92 -13.83 -8.76
CA PRO A 21 15.28 -13.73 -8.25
C PRO A 21 15.90 -12.37 -8.60
N THR A 22 16.64 -11.79 -7.67
CA THR A 22 17.41 -10.57 -7.89
C THR A 22 18.82 -10.72 -7.33
N ASN A 23 19.78 -10.05 -7.96
CA ASN A 23 21.17 -9.93 -7.51
C ASN A 23 21.56 -8.49 -7.19
N SER A 24 20.58 -7.58 -7.09
CA SER A 24 20.80 -6.16 -6.82
C SER A 24 20.64 -5.86 -5.33
N ASP A 25 21.47 -4.95 -4.82
CA ASP A 25 21.38 -4.42 -3.45
C ASP A 25 20.20 -3.45 -3.27
N MET A 26 19.54 -3.07 -4.34
CA MET A 26 18.36 -2.23 -4.33
C MET A 26 17.37 -2.67 -5.40
N ILE A 27 16.15 -2.95 -4.98
CA ILE A 27 15.03 -3.28 -5.85
C ILE A 27 14.21 -2.01 -6.02
N LYS A 28 13.95 -1.62 -7.27
CA LYS A 28 13.11 -0.47 -7.59
C LYS A 28 11.97 -0.91 -8.48
N TRP A 29 10.79 -0.35 -8.23
CA TRP A 29 9.62 -0.53 -9.09
C TRP A 29 8.85 0.77 -9.21
N ALA A 30 8.04 0.86 -10.24
CA ALA A 30 7.10 1.96 -10.44
C ALA A 30 5.68 1.47 -10.27
N GLU A 31 4.85 2.26 -9.62
CA GLU A 31 3.41 2.06 -9.57
C GLU A 31 2.74 3.19 -10.33
N GLN A 32 1.95 2.85 -11.34
CA GLN A 32 1.22 3.83 -12.12
C GLN A 32 -0.04 4.25 -11.38
N GLY A 33 -0.19 5.56 -11.17
CA GLY A 33 -1.38 6.14 -10.57
C GLY A 33 -2.61 5.99 -11.47
N ARG A 34 -3.80 6.08 -10.88
CA ARG A 34 -5.06 6.08 -11.63
C ARG A 34 -5.34 7.47 -12.19
N LEU A 35 -5.90 7.52 -13.39
CA LEU A 35 -6.49 8.74 -13.91
C LEU A 35 -7.82 9.00 -13.19
N HIS A 36 -7.79 9.93 -12.24
CA HIS A 36 -8.98 10.24 -11.46
C HIS A 36 -9.95 11.12 -12.25
N THR A 37 -11.20 10.71 -12.29
CA THR A 37 -12.33 11.53 -12.75
C THR A 37 -13.14 12.10 -11.60
N LYS A 38 -12.87 11.65 -10.37
CA LYS A 38 -13.54 12.04 -9.13
C LYS A 38 -12.50 12.43 -8.09
N TYR A 39 -12.72 13.61 -7.50
CA TYR A 39 -11.90 14.16 -6.42
C TYR A 39 -12.77 14.36 -5.19
N VAL A 40 -12.38 13.79 -4.07
CA VAL A 40 -13.07 13.91 -2.77
C VAL A 40 -12.28 14.85 -1.85
N ASN A 41 -12.87 15.20 -0.70
CA ASN A 41 -12.25 16.12 0.26
C ASN A 41 -11.79 17.45 -0.35
N CYS A 42 -12.59 17.98 -1.28
CA CYS A 42 -12.37 19.30 -1.82
C CYS A 42 -13.03 20.36 -0.92
N SER A 43 -12.47 21.56 -0.94
CA SER A 43 -13.05 22.73 -0.28
C SER A 43 -13.19 23.89 -1.26
N SER A 44 -14.17 24.76 -1.03
CA SER A 44 -14.33 25.99 -1.80
C SER A 44 -13.76 27.16 -1.01
N ALA A 45 -12.96 28.00 -1.65
CA ALA A 45 -12.73 29.34 -1.11
C ALA A 45 -14.01 30.14 -1.26
N ALA A 46 -14.31 31.02 -0.26
CA ALA A 46 -15.43 31.94 -0.36
C ALA A 46 -15.35 32.68 -1.69
N ALA A 47 -16.36 32.49 -2.53
CA ALA A 47 -16.34 33.03 -3.89
C ALA A 47 -16.27 34.57 -3.85
N ALA A 48 -15.23 35.12 -4.44
CA ALA A 48 -15.09 36.57 -4.57
C ALA A 48 -15.97 37.12 -5.70
N VAL A 49 -16.43 36.26 -6.60
CA VAL A 49 -17.23 36.63 -7.78
C VAL A 49 -18.43 35.69 -7.88
N ALA A 50 -19.59 36.25 -8.11
CA ALA A 50 -20.80 35.47 -8.41
C ALA A 50 -20.55 34.60 -9.66
N ASN A 51 -21.05 33.38 -9.63
CA ASN A 51 -20.95 32.38 -10.68
C ASN A 51 -19.56 31.73 -10.86
N THR A 52 -18.58 32.00 -9.99
CA THR A 52 -17.26 31.34 -10.01
C THR A 52 -16.94 30.70 -8.67
N ALA A 53 -16.18 29.65 -8.67
CA ALA A 53 -15.61 29.04 -7.46
C ALA A 53 -14.15 28.69 -7.65
N VAL A 54 -13.34 28.95 -6.64
CA VAL A 54 -11.99 28.40 -6.53
C VAL A 54 -12.08 27.18 -5.62
N ILE A 55 -11.78 26.03 -6.18
CA ILE A 55 -11.84 24.75 -5.48
C ILE A 55 -10.42 24.29 -5.16
N THR A 56 -10.21 23.90 -3.91
CA THR A 56 -8.97 23.32 -3.42
C THR A 56 -9.16 21.81 -3.23
N ILE A 57 -8.28 21.01 -3.81
CA ILE A 57 -8.26 19.56 -3.60
C ILE A 57 -7.36 19.26 -2.41
N SER A 58 -7.91 18.65 -1.37
CA SER A 58 -7.19 18.25 -0.15
C SER A 58 -7.10 16.73 0.00
N ASP A 59 -7.41 15.98 -1.03
CA ASP A 59 -7.36 14.52 -1.01
C ASP A 59 -5.91 14.02 -1.04
N THR A 60 -5.44 13.56 0.11
CA THR A 60 -4.09 13.01 0.28
C THR A 60 -3.92 11.63 -0.33
N SER A 61 -5.01 11.00 -0.77
CA SER A 61 -4.96 9.68 -1.43
C SER A 61 -4.59 9.76 -2.91
N ILE A 62 -4.55 10.97 -3.48
CA ILE A 62 -4.14 11.18 -4.87
C ILE A 62 -2.61 11.22 -4.92
N PRO A 63 -1.96 10.26 -5.62
CA PRO A 63 -0.52 10.30 -5.83
C PRO A 63 -0.15 11.62 -6.52
N GLY A 64 0.86 12.33 -6.03
CA GLY A 64 1.31 13.59 -6.62
C GLY A 64 0.78 14.87 -5.96
N LEU A 65 -0.11 14.78 -4.97
CA LEU A 65 -0.47 15.93 -4.12
C LEU A 65 0.62 16.30 -3.10
N VAL A 66 1.68 15.52 -3.01
CA VAL A 66 2.84 15.82 -2.17
C VAL A 66 3.62 16.99 -2.79
N ALA A 67 4.06 17.92 -1.94
CA ALA A 67 4.77 19.13 -2.34
C ALA A 67 5.85 18.87 -3.42
N GLY A 68 5.66 19.42 -4.60
CA GLY A 68 6.60 19.32 -5.72
C GLY A 68 6.22 18.36 -6.86
N GLN A 69 5.20 17.55 -6.70
CA GLN A 69 4.67 16.69 -7.78
C GLN A 69 3.19 17.00 -7.99
N THR A 70 2.77 17.23 -9.21
CA THR A 70 1.37 17.42 -9.52
C THR A 70 1.01 16.80 -10.83
N SER A 71 0.17 15.82 -10.75
CA SER A 71 -0.71 15.51 -11.85
C SER A 71 -2.15 15.41 -11.36
N ILE A 72 -2.71 16.53 -11.01
CA ILE A 72 -4.15 16.62 -10.97
C ILE A 72 -4.63 16.63 -12.41
N GLY A 73 -5.34 15.58 -12.81
CA GLY A 73 -5.79 15.35 -14.19
C GLY A 73 -6.89 16.30 -14.66
N LEU A 74 -6.97 17.50 -14.11
CA LEU A 74 -7.96 18.52 -14.47
C LEU A 74 -7.38 19.47 -15.52
N ARG A 75 -8.15 19.74 -16.58
CA ARG A 75 -7.79 20.62 -17.68
C ARG A 75 -8.86 21.66 -17.95
N VAL A 76 -8.43 22.79 -18.52
CA VAL A 76 -9.34 23.82 -18.97
C VAL A 76 -10.32 23.28 -20.00
N GLY A 77 -11.59 23.63 -19.88
CA GLY A 77 -12.67 23.17 -20.74
C GLY A 77 -13.32 21.86 -20.32
N GLN A 78 -12.84 21.19 -19.26
CA GLN A 78 -13.57 20.06 -18.70
C GLN A 78 -14.80 20.53 -17.93
N THR A 79 -15.87 19.75 -18.03
CA THR A 79 -17.12 19.99 -17.30
C THR A 79 -17.14 19.20 -16.04
N VAL A 80 -17.46 19.85 -14.91
CA VAL A 80 -17.44 19.25 -13.59
C VAL A 80 -18.78 19.43 -12.87
N MET A 81 -19.12 18.44 -12.08
CA MET A 81 -20.17 18.50 -11.09
C MET A 81 -19.52 18.58 -9.71
N ILE A 82 -19.91 19.56 -8.93
CA ILE A 82 -19.46 19.79 -7.56
C ILE A 82 -20.63 19.49 -6.64
N SER A 83 -20.45 18.58 -5.71
CA SER A 83 -21.46 18.13 -4.76
C SER A 83 -20.98 18.33 -3.33
N ASP A 84 -21.85 18.80 -2.46
CA ASP A 84 -21.59 18.88 -1.02
C ASP A 84 -21.86 17.53 -0.37
N ASN A 85 -20.87 16.99 0.32
CA ASN A 85 -20.94 15.70 1.03
C ASN A 85 -21.39 15.86 2.50
N THR A 86 -21.74 17.05 2.93
CA THR A 86 -22.25 17.25 4.29
C THR A 86 -23.54 16.45 4.47
N PRO A 87 -23.68 15.64 5.53
CA PRO A 87 -24.89 14.86 5.77
C PRO A 87 -26.14 15.72 5.76
N GLY A 88 -27.11 15.38 4.90
CA GLY A 88 -28.35 16.13 4.72
C GLY A 88 -28.29 17.29 3.71
N SER A 89 -27.14 17.58 3.13
CA SER A 89 -27.02 18.54 2.04
C SER A 89 -27.39 17.91 0.70
N THR A 90 -28.15 18.64 -0.11
CA THR A 90 -28.47 18.30 -1.51
C THR A 90 -27.85 19.30 -2.49
N LEU A 91 -26.92 20.11 -2.01
CA LEU A 91 -26.31 21.16 -2.82
C LEU A 91 -25.39 20.54 -3.88
N SER A 92 -25.64 20.90 -5.13
CA SER A 92 -24.74 20.54 -6.23
C SER A 92 -24.75 21.64 -7.29
N ASN A 93 -23.58 21.90 -7.86
CA ASN A 93 -23.41 22.82 -8.99
C ASN A 93 -22.66 22.15 -10.12
N LYS A 94 -22.94 22.62 -11.34
CA LYS A 94 -22.20 22.19 -12.54
C LYS A 94 -21.53 23.39 -13.15
N GLY A 95 -20.33 23.15 -13.70
CA GLY A 95 -19.56 24.24 -14.32
C GLY A 95 -18.46 23.72 -15.24
N VAL A 96 -17.78 24.66 -15.85
CA VAL A 96 -16.63 24.42 -16.72
C VAL A 96 -15.37 24.91 -16.04
N ILE A 97 -14.28 24.16 -16.13
CA ILE A 97 -12.99 24.60 -15.59
C ILE A 97 -12.43 25.70 -16.48
N SER A 98 -12.26 26.88 -15.89
CA SER A 98 -11.65 28.04 -16.56
C SER A 98 -10.16 28.17 -16.26
N VAL A 99 -9.69 27.74 -15.09
CA VAL A 99 -8.27 27.68 -14.73
C VAL A 99 -7.96 26.29 -14.19
N ALA A 100 -7.02 25.61 -14.86
CA ALA A 100 -6.56 24.29 -14.41
C ALA A 100 -5.50 24.42 -13.32
N PRO A 101 -5.31 23.38 -12.48
CA PRO A 101 -4.22 23.33 -11.52
C PRO A 101 -2.87 23.38 -12.25
N THR A 102 -1.91 24.03 -11.63
CA THR A 102 -0.50 24.01 -12.09
C THR A 102 0.36 23.18 -11.14
N PRO A 103 1.54 22.69 -11.58
CA PRO A 103 2.45 21.97 -10.73
C PRO A 103 2.69 22.66 -9.37
N GLY A 104 2.47 21.93 -8.26
CA GLY A 104 2.56 22.48 -6.88
C GLY A 104 1.33 23.24 -6.40
N VAL A 105 0.30 23.40 -7.22
CA VAL A 105 -0.93 24.11 -6.87
C VAL A 105 -2.11 23.15 -7.00
N ASN A 106 -2.78 22.90 -5.92
CA ASN A 106 -3.94 22.00 -5.85
C ASN A 106 -5.29 22.74 -5.99
N THR A 107 -5.28 23.95 -6.55
CA THR A 107 -6.48 24.76 -6.76
C THR A 107 -6.81 24.90 -8.23
N PHE A 108 -8.08 24.93 -8.54
CA PHE A 108 -8.61 25.20 -9.88
C PHE A 108 -9.85 26.09 -9.79
N GLN A 109 -10.18 26.76 -10.89
CA GLN A 109 -11.34 27.65 -10.97
C GLN A 109 -12.41 27.07 -11.87
N VAL A 110 -13.66 27.17 -11.44
CA VAL A 110 -14.85 26.71 -12.16
C VAL A 110 -15.80 27.87 -12.38
N GLU A 111 -16.30 27.97 -13.60
CA GLU A 111 -17.39 28.88 -13.97
C GLU A 111 -18.70 28.08 -14.00
N TYR A 112 -19.69 28.52 -13.22
CA TYR A 112 -20.96 27.82 -13.13
C TYR A 112 -21.84 28.07 -14.36
N TYR A 113 -22.61 27.06 -14.77
CA TYR A 113 -23.62 27.18 -15.82
C TYR A 113 -24.82 27.99 -15.38
N GLU A 114 -25.17 27.96 -14.11
CA GLU A 114 -26.33 28.67 -13.58
C GLU A 114 -25.95 30.07 -13.09
N ALA A 115 -26.66 31.06 -13.59
CA ALA A 115 -26.52 32.43 -13.07
C ALA A 115 -26.99 32.47 -11.61
N GLY A 116 -26.13 32.96 -10.71
CA GLY A 116 -26.39 32.92 -9.27
C GLY A 116 -26.24 31.55 -8.63
N GLY A 117 -25.41 30.67 -9.24
CA GLY A 117 -25.15 29.34 -8.73
C GLY A 117 -24.82 29.33 -7.23
N GLN A 118 -25.19 28.22 -6.59
CA GLN A 118 -25.05 28.08 -5.14
C GLN A 118 -23.60 28.21 -4.72
N THR A 119 -23.34 29.09 -3.76
CA THR A 119 -22.02 29.22 -3.17
C THR A 119 -21.83 28.18 -2.09
N PHE A 120 -20.75 27.41 -2.21
CA PHE A 120 -20.35 26.50 -1.15
C PHE A 120 -19.62 27.23 -0.04
N GLY A 121 -19.94 26.91 1.21
CA GLY A 121 -19.24 27.50 2.37
C GLY A 121 -17.82 26.91 2.49
N ALA A 122 -16.93 27.68 3.09
CA ALA A 122 -15.52 27.23 3.29
C ALA A 122 -15.35 25.99 4.19
N THR A 123 -16.37 25.63 4.96
CA THR A 123 -16.38 24.47 5.88
C THR A 123 -16.99 23.21 5.27
N GLN A 124 -17.54 23.29 4.07
CA GLN A 124 -18.18 22.16 3.41
C GLN A 124 -17.13 21.25 2.76
N THR A 125 -17.34 19.96 2.90
CA THR A 125 -16.52 18.94 2.22
C THR A 125 -17.15 18.61 0.88
N LEU A 126 -16.46 18.95 -0.19
CA LEU A 126 -16.98 18.82 -1.54
C LEU A 126 -16.40 17.59 -2.24
N THR A 127 -17.21 17.05 -3.16
CA THR A 127 -16.76 16.10 -4.16
C THR A 127 -16.90 16.72 -5.53
N VAL A 128 -15.84 16.64 -6.32
CA VAL A 128 -15.80 17.09 -7.72
C VAL A 128 -15.75 15.87 -8.62
N PHE A 129 -16.61 15.83 -9.60
CA PHE A 129 -16.68 14.76 -10.60
C PHE A 129 -16.61 15.34 -12.00
N VAL A 130 -15.65 14.88 -12.80
CA VAL A 130 -15.51 15.25 -14.22
C VAL A 130 -16.42 14.37 -15.05
N TYR A 131 -17.39 14.98 -15.74
CA TYR A 131 -18.36 14.24 -16.55
C TYR A 131 -18.25 14.48 -18.06
N GLY A 132 -17.38 15.39 -18.49
CA GLY A 132 -17.18 15.66 -19.91
C GLY A 132 -16.28 16.88 -20.18
N SER A 133 -16.44 17.44 -21.35
CA SER A 133 -15.76 18.69 -21.73
C SER A 133 -16.62 19.49 -22.71
N GLU A 134 -16.54 20.81 -22.66
CA GLU A 134 -17.28 21.72 -23.52
C GLU A 134 -16.40 22.87 -23.99
N PHE A 135 -16.48 23.18 -25.27
CA PHE A 135 -15.72 24.24 -25.91
C PHE A 135 -16.63 25.08 -26.81
N ALA A 136 -16.32 26.35 -26.93
CA ALA A 136 -17.04 27.23 -27.84
C ALA A 136 -16.80 26.82 -29.31
N LYS A 137 -17.82 27.05 -30.15
CA LYS A 137 -17.69 26.77 -31.59
C LYS A 137 -16.56 27.56 -32.20
N GLY A 138 -15.65 26.88 -32.91
CA GLY A 138 -14.50 27.51 -33.55
C GLY A 138 -13.31 27.73 -32.61
N SER A 139 -13.37 27.31 -31.36
CA SER A 139 -12.21 27.34 -30.47
C SER A 139 -11.23 26.21 -30.78
N LEU A 140 -9.99 26.39 -30.35
CA LEU A 140 -8.99 25.32 -30.34
C LEU A 140 -9.45 24.20 -29.39
N GLY A 141 -9.06 22.94 -29.69
CA GLY A 141 -9.35 21.81 -28.82
C GLY A 141 -8.63 21.88 -27.47
N MET A 142 -8.86 20.90 -26.65
CA MET A 142 -8.26 20.77 -25.32
C MET A 142 -6.73 20.80 -25.40
N GLN A 143 -6.11 21.62 -24.59
CA GLN A 143 -4.66 21.77 -24.52
C GLN A 143 -4.06 20.75 -23.53
N GLY A 144 -2.89 20.22 -23.85
CA GLY A 144 -2.16 19.28 -23.04
C GLY A 144 -2.67 17.83 -23.15
N SER A 145 -1.80 16.87 -22.87
CA SER A 145 -2.14 15.46 -22.65
C SER A 145 -2.33 15.19 -21.17
N LEU A 146 -3.08 14.14 -20.85
CA LEU A 146 -3.22 13.62 -19.51
C LEU A 146 -2.56 12.25 -19.48
N GLU A 147 -1.55 12.12 -18.66
CA GLU A 147 -0.83 10.87 -18.43
C GLU A 147 -0.94 10.52 -16.95
N ALA A 148 -0.99 9.23 -16.65
CA ALA A 148 -0.93 8.77 -15.28
C ALA A 148 0.50 8.91 -14.78
N ASP A 149 0.68 9.43 -13.56
CA ASP A 149 2.00 9.56 -12.96
C ASP A 149 2.50 8.22 -12.46
N ASP A 150 3.78 7.99 -12.68
CA ASP A 150 4.51 6.86 -12.13
C ASP A 150 5.16 7.27 -10.80
N VAL A 151 4.80 6.58 -9.74
CA VAL A 151 5.43 6.73 -8.42
C VAL A 151 6.47 5.64 -8.25
N PHE A 152 7.71 6.03 -7.95
CA PHE A 152 8.81 5.10 -7.77
C PHE A 152 8.97 4.70 -6.31
N PHE A 153 9.00 3.42 -6.08
CA PHE A 153 9.29 2.81 -4.78
C PHE A 153 10.62 2.04 -4.83
N SER A 154 11.20 1.83 -3.68
CA SER A 154 12.42 1.03 -3.56
C SER A 154 12.41 0.23 -2.27
N ASN A 155 12.94 -0.97 -2.32
CA ASN A 155 13.20 -1.80 -1.16
C ASN A 155 14.62 -2.35 -1.20
N LYS A 156 15.15 -2.72 -0.05
CA LYS A 156 16.52 -3.22 0.09
C LYS A 156 16.50 -4.62 0.72
N PRO A 157 17.33 -5.56 0.25
CA PRO A 157 17.48 -6.86 0.88
C PRO A 157 18.18 -6.74 2.23
N ILE A 158 17.90 -7.67 3.13
CA ILE A 158 18.61 -7.83 4.40
C ILE A 158 19.43 -9.10 4.40
N ILE A 159 20.50 -9.13 5.19
CA ILE A 159 21.33 -10.32 5.35
C ILE A 159 20.95 -10.97 6.68
N MET A 160 20.44 -12.18 6.60
CA MET A 160 20.12 -13.00 7.76
C MET A 160 21.13 -14.12 7.90
N LYS A 161 21.53 -14.40 9.13
CA LYS A 161 22.50 -15.47 9.44
C LYS A 161 22.03 -16.22 10.68
N ASP A 162 22.17 -17.53 10.64
CA ASP A 162 22.07 -18.38 11.82
C ASP A 162 23.24 -19.39 11.79
N THR A 163 23.70 -19.81 12.94
CA THR A 163 24.87 -20.68 13.05
C THR A 163 24.58 -21.79 14.05
N TYR A 164 24.85 -23.00 13.65
CA TYR A 164 24.94 -24.15 14.54
C TYR A 164 26.38 -24.64 14.57
N GLN A 165 26.97 -24.68 15.75
CA GLN A 165 28.35 -25.11 15.93
C GLN A 165 28.41 -26.17 17.03
N VAL A 166 29.14 -27.25 16.75
CA VAL A 166 29.41 -28.31 17.71
C VAL A 166 30.91 -28.44 17.88
N SER A 167 31.38 -28.56 19.11
CA SER A 167 32.81 -28.75 19.38
C SER A 167 33.24 -30.16 18.97
N GLY A 168 34.49 -30.31 18.51
CA GLY A 168 35.05 -31.62 18.15
C GLY A 168 35.11 -32.61 19.30
N SER A 169 35.26 -32.09 20.56
CA SER A 169 35.22 -32.93 21.76
C SER A 169 33.82 -33.46 22.07
N ASP A 170 32.78 -32.68 21.81
CA ASP A 170 31.40 -33.14 22.00
C ASP A 170 31.03 -34.19 20.95
N MET A 171 31.44 -33.99 19.71
CA MET A 171 31.25 -34.98 18.66
C MET A 171 31.97 -36.32 18.94
N ALA A 172 33.12 -36.26 19.58
CA ALA A 172 33.88 -37.48 19.94
C ALA A 172 33.24 -38.27 21.10
N GLN A 173 32.47 -37.61 21.97
CA GLN A 173 31.84 -38.22 23.15
C GLN A 173 30.47 -38.87 22.88
N ILE A 174 29.76 -38.43 21.85
CA ILE A 174 28.37 -38.83 21.56
C ILE A 174 28.32 -39.72 20.31
N GLY A 175 29.06 -40.78 20.31
CA GLY A 175 29.16 -41.66 19.17
C GLY A 175 28.34 -42.94 19.23
N TRP A 176 27.45 -43.12 20.21
CA TRP A 176 26.82 -44.42 20.44
C TRP A 176 25.36 -44.54 19.94
N VAL A 177 24.73 -43.45 19.47
CA VAL A 177 23.41 -43.52 18.84
C VAL A 177 23.52 -43.13 17.38
N GLU A 178 23.76 -44.10 16.55
CA GLU A 178 23.80 -43.97 15.10
C GLU A 178 22.43 -44.24 14.49
N ILE A 179 22.00 -43.37 13.57
CA ILE A 179 20.77 -43.58 12.79
C ILE A 179 21.14 -43.78 11.33
N GLN A 180 20.49 -44.75 10.75
CA GLN A 180 20.46 -44.93 9.31
C GLN A 180 19.10 -44.44 8.79
N THR A 181 19.11 -43.40 7.97
CA THR A 181 17.88 -42.90 7.31
C THR A 181 17.54 -43.79 6.10
N GLU A 182 16.25 -43.77 5.70
CA GLU A 182 15.78 -44.56 4.53
C GLU A 182 16.57 -44.27 3.24
N ASN A 183 17.17 -43.10 3.13
CA ASN A 183 18.01 -42.68 2.00
C ASN A 183 19.50 -43.08 2.16
N GLY A 184 19.85 -43.93 3.12
CA GLY A 184 21.20 -44.41 3.32
C GLY A 184 22.20 -43.43 3.93
N ALA A 185 21.75 -42.26 4.40
CA ALA A 185 22.59 -41.33 5.14
C ALA A 185 22.75 -41.80 6.58
N ASN A 186 24.00 -41.99 7.04
CA ASN A 186 24.34 -42.33 8.40
C ASN A 186 24.70 -41.05 9.17
N GLY A 187 24.21 -40.90 10.40
CA GLY A 187 24.54 -39.77 11.25
C GLY A 187 24.10 -39.96 12.68
N TYR A 188 24.58 -39.09 13.56
CA TYR A 188 24.19 -39.11 14.98
C TYR A 188 22.88 -38.39 15.17
N LEU A 189 21.93 -39.04 15.85
CA LEU A 189 20.55 -38.56 16.02
C LEU A 189 20.46 -37.14 16.54
N TRP A 190 21.19 -36.80 17.60
CA TRP A 190 21.14 -35.49 18.21
C TRP A 190 21.65 -34.36 17.29
N TYR A 191 22.73 -34.66 16.56
CA TYR A 191 23.31 -33.71 15.59
C TYR A 191 22.35 -33.41 14.45
N LEU A 192 21.83 -34.44 13.82
CA LEU A 192 20.86 -34.31 12.73
C LEU A 192 19.59 -33.60 13.17
N LYS A 193 19.12 -33.90 14.38
CA LYS A 193 17.97 -33.21 14.96
C LYS A 193 18.24 -31.71 15.16
N SER A 194 19.38 -31.37 15.75
CA SER A 194 19.75 -29.98 16.04
C SER A 194 20.02 -29.18 14.78
N GLU A 195 20.64 -29.78 13.75
CA GLU A 195 20.81 -29.19 12.44
C GLU A 195 19.45 -28.91 11.79
N HIS A 196 18.54 -29.87 11.83
CA HIS A 196 17.20 -29.72 11.29
C HIS A 196 16.40 -28.63 12.02
N GLU A 197 16.47 -28.59 13.37
CA GLU A 197 15.81 -27.55 14.17
C GLU A 197 16.37 -26.14 13.86
N THR A 198 17.67 -26.01 13.64
CA THR A 198 18.30 -24.75 13.25
C THR A 198 17.84 -24.29 11.87
N ARG A 199 17.73 -25.22 10.91
CA ARG A 199 17.20 -24.91 9.56
C ARG A 199 15.75 -24.44 9.64
N LEU A 200 14.90 -25.14 10.38
CA LEU A 200 13.50 -24.73 10.56
C LEU A 200 13.36 -23.36 11.24
N ARG A 201 14.20 -23.08 12.24
CA ARG A 201 14.23 -21.77 12.89
C ARG A 201 14.65 -20.68 11.93
N PHE A 202 15.62 -20.93 11.05
CA PHE A 202 16.04 -19.99 10.02
C PHE A 202 14.93 -19.73 8.99
N GLU A 203 14.18 -20.76 8.60
CA GLU A 203 13.00 -20.60 7.75
C GLU A 203 11.91 -19.76 8.42
N ASP A 204 11.67 -19.99 9.73
CA ASP A 204 10.73 -19.17 10.50
C ASP A 204 11.19 -17.69 10.58
N TYR A 205 12.50 -17.43 10.69
CA TYR A 205 13.03 -16.05 10.66
C TYR A 205 12.84 -15.38 9.31
N MET A 206 13.06 -16.10 8.21
CA MET A 206 12.82 -15.55 6.87
C MET A 206 11.34 -15.21 6.68
N GLU A 207 10.44 -16.09 7.10
CA GLU A 207 9.00 -15.89 7.00
C GLU A 207 8.53 -14.68 7.83
N THR A 208 8.98 -14.62 9.09
CA THR A 208 8.62 -13.51 9.98
C THR A 208 9.17 -12.19 9.47
N ALA A 209 10.38 -12.19 8.93
CA ALA A 209 10.99 -10.99 8.36
C ALA A 209 10.23 -10.49 7.11
N MET A 210 9.74 -11.39 6.26
CA MET A 210 8.90 -10.97 5.11
C MET A 210 7.61 -10.28 5.55
N ILE A 211 7.06 -10.66 6.70
CA ILE A 211 5.81 -10.09 7.21
C ILE A 211 6.05 -8.80 8.00
N GLU A 212 7.00 -8.83 8.97
CA GLU A 212 7.14 -7.81 10.01
C GLU A 212 8.30 -6.83 9.80
N ALA A 213 9.16 -7.06 8.82
CA ALA A 213 10.34 -6.21 8.65
C ALA A 213 9.95 -4.75 8.33
N VAL A 214 10.75 -3.84 8.85
CA VAL A 214 10.59 -2.40 8.69
C VAL A 214 11.88 -1.80 8.12
N PRO A 215 11.82 -0.95 7.08
CA PRO A 215 13.00 -0.26 6.60
C PRO A 215 13.55 0.71 7.66
N ALA A 216 14.84 0.72 7.85
CA ALA A 216 15.45 1.68 8.77
C ALA A 216 15.39 3.09 8.20
N GLY A 217 14.90 4.03 8.99
CA GLY A 217 14.96 5.45 8.64
C GLY A 217 16.40 5.99 8.73
N THR A 218 16.68 7.05 8.00
CA THR A 218 17.97 7.75 8.04
C THR A 218 18.30 8.17 9.46
N ASN A 219 19.52 7.88 9.92
CA ASN A 219 19.97 8.10 11.29
C ASN A 219 19.20 7.32 12.38
N SER A 220 18.58 6.21 12.02
CA SER A 220 17.95 5.32 12.99
C SER A 220 18.98 4.61 13.86
N GLY A 221 18.59 4.18 15.06
CA GLY A 221 19.46 3.39 15.94
C GLY A 221 19.93 2.08 15.31
N ALA A 222 19.08 1.44 14.48
CA ALA A 222 19.43 0.22 13.75
C ALA A 222 20.52 0.50 12.69
N GLU A 223 20.39 1.57 11.92
CA GLU A 223 21.40 1.98 10.95
C GLU A 223 22.74 2.30 11.63
N ALA A 224 22.71 3.06 12.72
CA ALA A 224 23.89 3.40 13.48
C ALA A 224 24.59 2.15 14.07
N TYR A 225 23.82 1.20 14.63
CA TYR A 225 24.36 -0.04 15.18
C TYR A 225 25.01 -0.91 14.11
N LEU A 226 24.34 -1.15 13.00
CA LEU A 226 24.83 -1.98 11.91
C LEU A 226 26.05 -1.36 11.22
N SER A 227 26.07 -0.04 11.05
CA SER A 227 27.23 0.70 10.55
C SER A 227 28.42 0.57 11.48
N SER A 228 28.22 0.70 12.80
CA SER A 228 29.27 0.52 13.80
C SER A 228 29.81 -0.91 13.82
N ALA A 229 28.94 -1.90 13.70
CA ALA A 229 29.34 -3.32 13.71
C ALA A 229 30.16 -3.74 12.48
N THR A 230 30.03 -3.04 11.36
CA THR A 230 30.79 -3.31 10.12
C THR A 230 31.98 -2.41 9.91
N GLY A 231 32.19 -1.42 10.77
CA GLY A 231 33.29 -0.45 10.66
C GLY A 231 33.14 0.56 9.51
N GLY A 232 31.95 0.73 8.96
CA GLY A 232 31.67 1.65 7.87
C GLY A 232 30.18 1.97 7.72
N ALA A 233 29.83 2.91 6.85
CA ALA A 233 28.44 3.23 6.56
C ALA A 233 27.68 2.01 6.00
N PHE A 234 26.58 1.65 6.63
CA PHE A 234 25.70 0.58 6.19
C PHE A 234 24.32 1.13 5.79
N PRO A 235 24.16 1.60 4.56
CA PRO A 235 22.94 2.28 4.11
C PRO A 235 21.76 1.33 3.83
N HIS A 236 21.89 0.05 4.17
CA HIS A 236 20.94 -1.00 3.82
C HIS A 236 20.29 -1.67 5.03
N ALA A 237 20.16 -0.95 6.14
CA ALA A 237 19.49 -1.48 7.32
C ALA A 237 17.99 -1.60 7.11
N GLY A 238 17.46 -2.78 7.43
CA GLY A 238 16.03 -3.07 7.32
C GLY A 238 15.52 -3.28 5.90
N SER A 239 14.37 -3.91 5.80
CA SER A 239 13.65 -4.18 4.55
C SER A 239 12.17 -3.90 4.77
N GLU A 240 11.46 -3.54 3.72
CA GLU A 240 10.02 -3.33 3.77
C GLU A 240 9.32 -4.69 3.76
N GLY A 241 8.66 -5.02 4.87
CA GLY A 241 7.81 -6.19 5.00
C GLY A 241 6.36 -5.90 4.61
N VAL A 242 5.54 -6.95 4.54
CA VAL A 242 4.14 -6.87 4.09
C VAL A 242 3.32 -5.91 4.96
N PHE A 243 3.42 -6.01 6.28
CA PHE A 243 2.63 -5.15 7.18
C PHE A 243 3.03 -3.68 7.09
N PHE A 244 4.31 -3.40 6.93
CA PHE A 244 4.77 -2.03 6.69
C PHE A 244 4.22 -1.49 5.37
N ALA A 245 4.30 -2.27 4.29
CA ALA A 245 3.78 -1.89 2.98
C ALA A 245 2.27 -1.62 3.01
N VAL A 246 1.50 -2.52 3.65
CA VAL A 246 0.04 -2.38 3.79
C VAL A 246 -0.32 -1.15 4.63
N ASN A 247 0.38 -0.92 5.74
CA ASN A 247 0.11 0.25 6.59
C ASN A 247 0.45 1.58 5.89
N ASN A 248 1.45 1.59 5.04
CA ASN A 248 1.94 2.80 4.37
C ASN A 248 1.17 3.10 3.06
N ARG A 249 0.82 2.07 2.27
CA ARG A 249 0.24 2.21 0.92
C ARG A 249 -1.06 1.43 0.71
N GLY A 250 -1.39 0.49 1.61
CA GLY A 250 -2.54 -0.40 1.45
C GLY A 250 -3.82 0.12 2.10
N ASN A 251 -4.84 -0.72 2.06
CA ASN A 251 -6.12 -0.47 2.69
C ASN A 251 -6.13 -0.99 4.13
N VAL A 252 -6.05 -0.09 5.09
CA VAL A 252 -6.12 -0.44 6.51
C VAL A 252 -7.54 -0.29 7.02
N TRP A 253 -8.07 -1.37 7.60
CA TRP A 253 -9.34 -1.35 8.30
C TRP A 253 -9.13 -1.02 9.79
N GLY A 254 -9.60 0.15 10.24
CA GLY A 254 -9.46 0.61 11.64
C GLY A 254 -10.59 0.17 12.58
N GLY A 255 -11.58 -0.58 12.11
CA GLY A 255 -12.78 -0.94 12.87
C GLY A 255 -12.65 -2.21 13.75
N GLY A 256 -11.45 -2.80 13.84
CA GLY A 256 -11.27 -4.10 14.50
C GLY A 256 -11.87 -5.27 13.71
N ASN A 257 -11.90 -6.45 14.29
CA ASN A 257 -12.53 -7.60 13.64
C ASN A 257 -14.03 -7.38 13.54
N PRO A 258 -14.64 -7.55 12.36
CA PRO A 258 -16.08 -7.46 12.23
C PRO A 258 -16.76 -8.59 13.01
N THR A 259 -17.79 -8.25 13.78
CA THR A 259 -18.61 -9.19 14.56
C THR A 259 -19.99 -9.39 13.96
N THR A 260 -20.28 -8.73 12.85
CA THR A 260 -21.57 -8.79 12.14
C THR A 260 -21.35 -8.83 10.64
N LEU A 261 -22.28 -9.40 9.90
CA LEU A 261 -22.29 -9.38 8.43
C LEU A 261 -22.18 -7.97 7.87
N ALA A 262 -22.88 -6.99 8.44
CA ALA A 262 -22.81 -5.61 8.00
C ALA A 262 -21.39 -5.00 8.15
N GLY A 263 -20.64 -5.41 9.18
CA GLY A 263 -19.24 -5.04 9.34
C GLY A 263 -18.37 -5.65 8.26
N PHE A 264 -18.61 -6.91 7.92
CA PHE A 264 -17.91 -7.61 6.85
C PHE A 264 -18.22 -7.00 5.46
N ASP A 265 -19.50 -6.71 5.19
CA ASP A 265 -19.93 -6.02 3.97
C ASP A 265 -19.22 -4.67 3.80
N SER A 266 -19.01 -3.95 4.89
CA SER A 266 -18.29 -2.67 4.87
C SER A 266 -16.82 -2.82 4.47
N MET A 267 -16.18 -3.95 4.81
CA MET A 267 -14.82 -4.27 4.34
C MET A 267 -14.82 -4.55 2.84
N ILE A 268 -15.76 -5.36 2.36
CA ILE A 268 -15.91 -5.68 0.93
C ILE A 268 -16.16 -4.41 0.12
N GLN A 269 -17.06 -3.53 0.57
CA GLN A 269 -17.31 -2.24 -0.08
C GLN A 269 -16.07 -1.35 -0.18
N ARG A 270 -15.14 -1.44 0.77
CA ARG A 270 -13.86 -0.72 0.67
C ARG A 270 -12.95 -1.31 -0.39
N LEU A 271 -12.92 -2.64 -0.53
CA LEU A 271 -12.18 -3.32 -1.60
C LEU A 271 -12.74 -2.94 -2.97
N ASP A 272 -14.06 -2.93 -3.13
CA ASP A 272 -14.74 -2.54 -4.37
C ASP A 272 -14.38 -1.12 -4.83
N LYS A 273 -14.16 -0.19 -3.89
CA LYS A 273 -13.70 1.17 -4.21
C LYS A 273 -12.31 1.21 -4.84
N GLN A 274 -11.49 0.19 -4.61
CA GLN A 274 -10.14 0.09 -5.17
C GLN A 274 -10.09 -0.57 -6.54
N GLY A 275 -11.14 -1.28 -6.92
CA GLY A 275 -11.28 -1.94 -8.21
C GLY A 275 -12.12 -3.22 -8.09
N ALA A 276 -12.60 -3.72 -9.21
CA ALA A 276 -13.29 -5.01 -9.25
C ALA A 276 -12.26 -6.14 -9.08
N ILE A 277 -12.13 -6.66 -7.86
CA ILE A 277 -11.31 -7.82 -7.54
C ILE A 277 -12.27 -8.99 -7.36
N GLU A 278 -12.26 -9.93 -8.31
CA GLU A 278 -13.19 -11.06 -8.32
C GLU A 278 -12.75 -12.19 -7.39
N GLU A 279 -11.44 -12.35 -7.19
CA GLU A 279 -10.88 -13.41 -6.36
C GLU A 279 -10.11 -12.81 -5.17
N ASN A 280 -10.51 -13.18 -3.96
CA ASN A 280 -9.89 -12.73 -2.72
C ASN A 280 -9.45 -13.92 -1.87
N VAL A 281 -8.26 -13.84 -1.30
CA VAL A 281 -7.76 -14.79 -0.31
C VAL A 281 -7.63 -14.08 1.03
N ILE A 282 -8.22 -14.66 2.07
CA ILE A 282 -8.21 -14.09 3.41
C ILE A 282 -7.32 -14.94 4.32
N PHE A 283 -6.33 -14.31 4.94
CA PHE A 283 -5.50 -14.93 5.97
C PHE A 283 -6.01 -14.48 7.34
N VAL A 284 -6.55 -15.41 8.09
CA VAL A 284 -7.16 -15.14 9.40
C VAL A 284 -6.65 -16.12 10.46
N ASN A 285 -6.71 -15.72 11.73
CA ASN A 285 -6.46 -16.64 12.81
C ASN A 285 -7.69 -17.58 12.99
N ARG A 286 -7.49 -18.69 13.70
CA ARG A 286 -8.54 -19.70 13.88
C ARG A 286 -9.78 -19.15 14.57
N ASN A 287 -9.61 -18.28 15.57
CA ASN A 287 -10.76 -17.74 16.31
C ASN A 287 -11.64 -16.87 15.38
N PHE A 288 -11.01 -16.00 14.59
CA PHE A 288 -11.77 -15.18 13.64
C PHE A 288 -12.41 -16.03 12.52
N SER A 289 -11.79 -17.16 12.15
CA SER A 289 -12.43 -18.10 11.21
C SER A 289 -13.74 -18.68 11.77
N PHE A 290 -13.78 -18.98 13.06
CA PHE A 290 -15.02 -19.42 13.72
C PHE A 290 -16.04 -18.29 13.84
N ASP A 291 -15.58 -17.06 14.13
CA ASP A 291 -16.46 -15.89 14.16
C ASP A 291 -17.12 -15.67 12.78
N ILE A 292 -16.39 -15.91 11.68
CA ILE A 292 -16.95 -15.83 10.31
C ILE A 292 -18.00 -16.94 10.11
N ASP A 293 -17.69 -18.18 10.50
CA ASP A 293 -18.65 -19.29 10.38
C ASP A 293 -19.93 -19.04 11.18
N ASP A 294 -19.80 -18.44 12.36
CA ASP A 294 -20.95 -18.10 13.21
C ASP A 294 -21.77 -16.90 12.70
N MET A 295 -21.20 -16.07 11.82
CA MET A 295 -21.90 -14.94 11.18
C MET A 295 -22.67 -15.35 9.93
N LEU A 296 -22.29 -16.43 9.25
CA LEU A 296 -22.91 -16.94 8.03
C LEU A 296 -24.07 -17.89 8.30
#